data_4e9597dbb9d8116322407a43ab769ec8
#
_entry.id   4e9597dbb9d8116322407a43ab769ec8
#
_cell.length_a   1.000
_cell.length_b   1.000
_cell.length_c   1.000
_cell.angle_alpha   90.00
_cell.angle_beta   90.00
_cell.angle_gamma   90.00
#
_symmetry.space_group_name_H-M   'P 1'
#
loop_
_entity.id
_entity.type
_entity.pdbx_description
1 polymer ?
#
loop_
_entity_poly.entity_id
_entity_poly.type
_entity_poly.pdbx_seq_one_letter_code
_entity_poly.pdbx_strand_id
1 'polypeptide(L)'
;MRARTILLTILLLAASPAAARDALGMFGGWAAFRDPQAPRCYAIAMAVPSTKTREYQPYADVAWWPRAAVRGQVHFRLSRKLQPGSAITLSIGGQRLALSGGGADAWASDKRGDAAVIAAMRSAGAMSVSARDASGRGFSNTWDLQGAATAIDAATVGCASLR
;
A
#
# COMPACT_ATOMS: atom_id res chain seq x y z
N MET A 1 35.96 -45.19 -42.13
CA MET A 1 34.75 -44.87 -41.35
C MET A 1 35.20 -43.97 -40.20
N ARG A 2 34.84 -42.66 -40.22
CA ARG A 2 35.23 -41.69 -39.17
C ARG A 2 34.00 -41.42 -38.31
N ALA A 3 33.99 -41.87 -37.06
CA ALA A 3 32.96 -41.58 -36.07
C ALA A 3 33.12 -40.14 -35.62
N ARG A 4 32.11 -39.31 -35.85
CA ARG A 4 31.97 -37.94 -35.29
C ARG A 4 31.26 -38.02 -33.94
N THR A 5 32.00 -37.84 -32.86
CA THR A 5 31.47 -37.71 -31.51
C THR A 5 30.88 -36.31 -31.39
N ILE A 6 29.55 -36.21 -31.29
CA ILE A 6 28.83 -34.96 -31.01
C ILE A 6 28.81 -34.78 -29.48
N LEU A 7 29.58 -33.81 -29.00
CA LEU A 7 29.61 -33.40 -27.60
C LEU A 7 28.37 -32.50 -27.33
N LEU A 8 27.37 -33.04 -26.66
CA LEU A 8 26.15 -32.30 -26.31
C LEU A 8 26.44 -31.49 -25.03
N THR A 9 26.71 -30.19 -25.19
CA THR A 9 26.92 -29.28 -24.03
C THR A 9 25.58 -28.92 -23.45
N ILE A 10 25.24 -29.50 -22.29
CA ILE A 10 24.03 -29.14 -21.51
C ILE A 10 24.32 -27.81 -20.80
N LEU A 11 23.72 -26.73 -21.29
CA LEU A 11 23.74 -25.41 -20.66
C LEU A 11 22.74 -25.44 -19.47
N LEU A 12 23.23 -25.63 -18.23
CA LEU A 12 22.44 -25.45 -17.04
C LEU A 12 22.09 -23.97 -16.90
N LEU A 13 20.85 -23.58 -17.22
CA LEU A 13 20.29 -22.29 -16.82
C LEU A 13 20.13 -22.31 -15.30
N ALA A 14 20.99 -21.61 -14.58
CA ALA A 14 20.82 -21.32 -13.17
C ALA A 14 19.61 -20.38 -13.02
N ALA A 15 18.42 -20.91 -12.71
CA ALA A 15 17.26 -20.12 -12.33
C ALA A 15 17.59 -19.42 -10.99
N SER A 16 17.87 -18.13 -11.03
CA SER A 16 17.98 -17.32 -9.81
C SER A 16 16.65 -17.38 -9.07
N PRO A 17 16.65 -17.70 -7.75
CA PRO A 17 15.40 -17.65 -6.98
C PRO A 17 14.89 -16.22 -6.99
N ALA A 18 13.75 -15.98 -7.63
CA ALA A 18 13.01 -14.74 -7.48
C ALA A 18 12.58 -14.68 -6.01
N ALA A 19 13.22 -13.80 -5.22
CA ALA A 19 12.84 -13.64 -3.83
C ALA A 19 11.45 -13.05 -3.80
N ALA A 20 10.48 -13.88 -3.46
CA ALA A 20 9.08 -13.52 -3.34
C ALA A 20 8.88 -12.69 -2.05
N ARG A 21 7.89 -11.80 -2.08
CA ARG A 21 7.40 -11.14 -0.88
C ARG A 21 6.76 -12.18 0.04
N ASP A 22 7.04 -12.10 1.32
CA ASP A 22 6.40 -12.98 2.29
C ASP A 22 5.01 -12.46 2.62
N ALA A 23 3.99 -13.26 2.40
CA ALA A 23 2.63 -12.97 2.85
C ALA A 23 2.54 -13.26 4.36
N LEU A 24 2.29 -12.24 5.16
CA LEU A 24 2.11 -12.36 6.62
C LEU A 24 0.67 -12.74 7.00
N GLY A 25 -0.28 -12.57 6.08
CA GLY A 25 -1.66 -12.97 6.23
C GLY A 25 -2.66 -12.08 5.51
N MET A 26 -3.90 -12.58 5.46
CA MET A 26 -5.10 -11.85 5.02
C MET A 26 -6.04 -11.70 6.21
N PHE A 27 -6.54 -10.48 6.42
CA PHE A 27 -7.36 -10.11 7.56
C PHE A 27 -8.55 -9.28 7.06
N GLY A 28 -9.70 -9.91 6.83
CA GLY A 28 -10.81 -9.26 6.14
C GLY A 28 -10.40 -8.79 4.74
N GLY A 29 -10.61 -7.51 4.43
CA GLY A 29 -10.20 -6.87 3.19
C GLY A 29 -8.74 -6.41 3.14
N TRP A 30 -7.95 -6.59 4.22
CA TRP A 30 -6.56 -6.16 4.36
C TRP A 30 -5.59 -7.33 4.28
N ALA A 31 -4.47 -7.14 3.60
CA ALA A 31 -3.34 -8.07 3.55
C ALA A 31 -2.11 -7.45 4.22
N ALA A 32 -1.28 -8.28 4.85
CA ALA A 32 0.02 -7.87 5.35
C ALA A 32 1.14 -8.60 4.63
N PHE A 33 2.21 -7.89 4.29
CA PHE A 33 3.38 -8.41 3.58
C PHE A 33 4.68 -7.96 4.22
N ARG A 34 5.70 -8.79 4.06
CA ARG A 34 7.09 -8.47 4.31
C ARG A 34 7.87 -8.62 3.00
N ASP A 35 8.64 -7.61 2.64
CA ASP A 35 9.53 -7.61 1.48
C ASP A 35 10.98 -7.50 1.96
N PRO A 36 11.71 -8.63 2.09
CA PRO A 36 13.07 -8.61 2.60
C PRO A 36 14.06 -7.91 1.66
N GLN A 37 13.80 -7.91 0.35
CA GLN A 37 14.68 -7.28 -0.65
C GLN A 37 14.61 -5.75 -0.56
N ALA A 38 13.41 -5.20 -0.41
CA ALA A 38 13.18 -3.78 -0.24
C ALA A 38 13.13 -3.34 1.23
N PRO A 39 13.73 -4.08 2.19
CA PRO A 39 13.51 -4.12 3.64
C PRO A 39 12.33 -3.28 4.12
N ARG A 40 11.12 -3.75 3.82
CA ARG A 40 9.87 -3.11 4.22
C ARG A 40 8.79 -4.12 4.58
N CYS A 41 7.85 -3.69 5.41
CA CYS A 41 6.61 -4.39 5.64
C CYS A 41 5.44 -3.43 5.45
N TYR A 42 4.30 -3.94 5.07
CA TYR A 42 3.14 -3.09 4.87
C TYR A 42 1.83 -3.88 5.03
N ALA A 43 0.83 -3.18 5.51
CA ALA A 43 -0.57 -3.59 5.43
C ALA A 43 -1.22 -2.83 4.28
N ILE A 44 -2.03 -3.49 3.45
CA ILE A 44 -2.62 -2.91 2.24
C ILE A 44 -4.03 -3.42 2.02
N ALA A 45 -4.90 -2.55 1.53
CA ALA A 45 -6.24 -2.91 1.05
C ALA A 45 -6.61 -2.14 -0.22
N MET A 46 -7.36 -2.80 -1.09
CA MET A 46 -7.99 -2.16 -2.24
C MET A 46 -9.21 -1.36 -1.78
N ALA A 47 -9.49 -0.25 -2.47
CA ALA A 47 -10.72 0.49 -2.21
C ALA A 47 -11.96 -0.32 -2.59
N VAL A 48 -13.05 -0.06 -1.91
CA VAL A 48 -14.36 -0.62 -2.22
C VAL A 48 -14.69 -0.40 -3.70
N PRO A 49 -15.23 -1.40 -4.41
CA PRO A 49 -15.64 -1.26 -5.82
C PRO A 49 -16.57 -0.07 -6.03
N SER A 50 -16.41 0.60 -7.16
CA SER A 50 -17.22 1.75 -7.57
C SER A 50 -17.55 1.64 -9.05
N THR A 51 -18.74 2.04 -9.44
CA THR A 51 -19.18 2.11 -10.84
C THR A 51 -18.59 3.31 -11.60
N LYS A 52 -17.95 4.26 -10.90
CA LYS A 52 -17.35 5.44 -11.53
C LYS A 52 -16.05 5.07 -12.23
N THR A 53 -15.80 5.69 -13.37
CA THR A 53 -14.56 5.53 -14.15
C THR A 53 -13.33 5.83 -13.29
N ARG A 54 -12.32 4.99 -13.39
CA ARG A 54 -11.03 5.09 -12.68
C ARG A 54 -9.91 5.19 -13.70
N GLU A 55 -8.91 6.01 -13.40
CA GLU A 55 -7.64 6.05 -14.15
C GLU A 55 -6.64 5.08 -13.53
N TYR A 56 -6.73 4.90 -12.20
CA TYR A 56 -5.86 4.04 -11.41
C TYR A 56 -6.69 3.13 -10.50
N GLN A 57 -6.14 1.98 -10.17
CA GLN A 57 -6.71 1.12 -9.14
C GLN A 57 -6.38 1.70 -7.76
N PRO A 58 -7.38 2.18 -6.99
CA PRO A 58 -7.11 2.80 -5.70
C PRO A 58 -6.83 1.76 -4.62
N TYR A 59 -5.83 2.03 -3.78
CA TYR A 59 -5.51 1.25 -2.58
C TYR A 59 -5.04 2.18 -1.45
N ALA A 60 -5.07 1.67 -0.23
CA ALA A 60 -4.47 2.30 0.92
C ALA A 60 -3.45 1.36 1.54
N ASP A 61 -2.33 1.88 2.01
CA ASP A 61 -1.34 1.10 2.73
C ASP A 61 -0.77 1.84 3.94
N VAL A 62 -0.31 1.06 4.90
CA VAL A 62 0.48 1.52 6.04
C VAL A 62 1.80 0.75 5.99
N ALA A 63 2.91 1.47 5.89
CA ALA A 63 4.20 0.86 5.59
C ALA A 63 5.29 1.22 6.60
N TRP A 64 6.24 0.31 6.76
CA TRP A 64 7.44 0.40 7.58
C TRP A 64 8.67 0.18 6.71
N TRP A 65 9.64 1.09 6.80
CA TRP A 65 10.98 0.94 6.21
C TRP A 65 12.01 1.05 7.35
N PRO A 66 12.40 -0.07 7.99
CA PRO A 66 13.28 -0.06 9.15
C PRO A 66 14.61 0.67 8.89
N ARG A 67 15.24 0.45 7.73
CA ARG A 67 16.50 1.10 7.34
C ARG A 67 16.40 2.61 7.12
N ALA A 68 15.20 3.11 6.76
CA ALA A 68 14.93 4.53 6.58
C ALA A 68 14.33 5.17 7.85
N ALA A 69 14.22 4.43 8.96
CA ALA A 69 13.59 4.86 10.21
C ALA A 69 12.13 5.33 10.03
N VAL A 70 11.45 4.84 8.98
CA VAL A 70 10.02 5.09 8.75
C VAL A 70 9.22 4.03 9.47
N ARG A 71 8.27 4.47 10.30
CA ARG A 71 7.44 3.59 11.14
C ARG A 71 5.98 3.98 11.01
N GLY A 72 5.23 3.24 10.17
CA GLY A 72 3.79 3.46 10.00
C GLY A 72 3.48 4.68 9.14
N GLN A 73 4.04 4.81 7.95
CA GLN A 73 3.64 5.82 6.98
C GLN A 73 2.34 5.40 6.30
N VAL A 74 1.34 6.27 6.31
CA VAL A 74 0.05 6.04 5.65
C VAL A 74 0.09 6.64 4.25
N HIS A 75 -0.28 5.83 3.27
CA HIS A 75 -0.34 6.21 1.87
C HIS A 75 -1.66 5.78 1.23
N PHE A 76 -2.15 6.61 0.33
CA PHE A 76 -3.34 6.37 -0.48
C PHE A 76 -3.00 6.52 -1.95
N ARG A 77 -3.15 5.46 -2.74
CA ARG A 77 -3.27 5.58 -4.18
C ARG A 77 -4.73 5.88 -4.50
N LEU A 78 -4.98 6.98 -5.21
CA LEU A 78 -6.32 7.43 -5.57
C LEU A 78 -6.72 6.98 -6.97
N SER A 79 -8.01 6.91 -7.22
CA SER A 79 -8.56 6.46 -8.52
C SER A 79 -8.37 7.45 -9.65
N ARG A 80 -7.97 8.69 -9.37
CA ARG A 80 -7.82 9.77 -10.35
C ARG A 80 -6.64 10.67 -10.01
N LYS A 81 -6.10 11.30 -11.04
CA LYS A 81 -5.09 12.34 -10.90
C LYS A 81 -5.67 13.56 -10.19
N LEU A 82 -4.95 14.07 -9.21
CA LEU A 82 -5.36 15.23 -8.41
C LEU A 82 -5.24 16.54 -9.21
N GLN A 83 -6.16 17.45 -8.99
CA GLN A 83 -5.99 18.86 -9.38
C GLN A 83 -4.88 19.46 -8.49
N PRO A 84 -3.83 20.08 -9.09
CA PRO A 84 -2.79 20.75 -8.32
C PRO A 84 -3.36 21.77 -7.34
N GLY A 85 -2.89 21.75 -6.08
CA GLY A 85 -3.30 22.67 -5.04
C GLY A 85 -4.73 22.48 -4.49
N SER A 86 -5.48 21.46 -4.94
CA SER A 86 -6.79 21.17 -4.36
C SER A 86 -6.67 20.49 -2.99
N ALA A 87 -7.63 20.78 -2.11
CA ALA A 87 -7.72 20.12 -0.81
C ALA A 87 -7.97 18.60 -0.97
N ILE A 88 -7.25 17.80 -0.19
CA ILE A 88 -7.42 16.37 -0.08
C ILE A 88 -7.85 16.09 1.37
N THR A 89 -9.00 15.45 1.57
CA THR A 89 -9.58 15.22 2.89
C THR A 89 -9.82 13.75 3.14
N LEU A 90 -9.23 13.24 4.21
CA LEU A 90 -9.55 11.93 4.79
C LEU A 90 -10.69 12.10 5.81
N SER A 91 -11.76 11.33 5.63
CA SER A 91 -12.85 11.19 6.61
C SER A 91 -12.76 9.81 7.24
N ILE A 92 -12.64 9.73 8.58
CA ILE A 92 -12.48 8.49 9.31
C ILE A 92 -12.98 8.68 10.76
N GLY A 93 -13.81 7.75 11.28
CA GLY A 93 -14.28 7.79 12.67
C GLY A 93 -14.94 9.11 13.10
N GLY A 94 -15.66 9.78 12.19
CA GLY A 94 -16.27 11.10 12.44
C GLY A 94 -15.29 12.29 12.33
N GLN A 95 -13.98 12.04 12.15
CA GLN A 95 -12.97 13.07 12.01
C GLN A 95 -12.71 13.39 10.54
N ARG A 96 -12.21 14.61 10.27
CA ARG A 96 -11.72 15.04 8.96
C ARG A 96 -10.27 15.51 9.11
N LEU A 97 -9.38 14.87 8.36
CA LEU A 97 -7.96 15.13 8.39
C LEU A 97 -7.50 15.61 7.02
N ALA A 98 -6.71 16.69 6.97
CA ALA A 98 -6.11 17.13 5.73
C ALA A 98 -4.95 16.20 5.35
N LEU A 99 -4.85 15.87 4.06
CA LEU A 99 -3.76 15.11 3.48
C LEU A 99 -2.92 16.00 2.56
N SER A 100 -1.66 15.65 2.40
CA SER A 100 -0.78 16.17 1.36
C SER A 100 -0.77 15.21 0.17
N GLY A 101 -0.61 15.71 -1.05
CA GLY A 101 -0.59 14.80 -2.20
C GLY A 101 -0.22 15.44 -3.52
N GLY A 102 -0.05 14.61 -4.53
CA GLY A 102 0.22 15.00 -5.90
C GLY A 102 0.16 13.81 -6.84
N GLY A 103 -0.02 14.07 -8.14
CA GLY A 103 -0.29 12.99 -9.09
C GLY A 103 -1.60 12.29 -8.75
N ALA A 104 -1.55 11.02 -8.37
CA ALA A 104 -2.70 10.27 -7.87
C ALA A 104 -2.42 9.67 -6.47
N ASP A 105 -1.52 10.29 -5.72
CA ASP A 105 -1.07 9.79 -4.43
C ASP A 105 -1.33 10.83 -3.33
N ALA A 106 -1.66 10.35 -2.12
CA ALA A 106 -1.87 11.20 -0.95
C ALA A 106 -1.27 10.55 0.30
N TRP A 107 -0.82 11.38 1.23
CA TRP A 107 -0.17 10.98 2.48
C TRP A 107 -0.69 11.82 3.65
N ALA A 108 -0.56 11.31 4.86
CA ALA A 108 -0.62 12.18 6.02
C ALA A 108 0.49 13.23 5.96
N SER A 109 0.24 14.42 6.49
CA SER A 109 1.16 15.56 6.32
C SER A 109 2.49 15.39 7.07
N ASP A 110 2.48 14.59 8.14
CA ASP A 110 3.66 14.32 8.98
C ASP A 110 3.48 13.03 9.80
N LYS A 111 4.51 12.67 10.58
CA LYS A 111 4.49 11.46 11.45
C LYS A 111 3.37 11.49 12.51
N ARG A 112 2.95 12.66 12.97
CA ARG A 112 1.85 12.81 13.93
C ARG A 112 0.52 12.52 13.23
N GLY A 113 0.35 13.01 12.01
CA GLY A 113 -0.77 12.70 11.14
C GLY A 113 -0.87 11.20 10.84
N ASP A 114 0.26 10.55 10.48
CA ASP A 114 0.32 9.10 10.30
C ASP A 114 -0.19 8.35 11.54
N ALA A 115 0.30 8.71 12.73
CA ALA A 115 -0.10 8.09 13.98
C ALA A 115 -1.59 8.30 14.29
N ALA A 116 -2.13 9.50 14.01
CA ALA A 116 -3.55 9.80 14.19
C ALA A 116 -4.44 8.97 13.25
N VAL A 117 -4.06 8.86 11.98
CA VAL A 117 -4.79 8.03 11.01
C VAL A 117 -4.76 6.56 11.44
N ILE A 118 -3.59 6.01 11.79
CA ILE A 118 -3.46 4.61 12.25
C ILE A 118 -4.30 4.35 13.49
N ALA A 119 -4.30 5.27 14.46
CA ALA A 119 -5.14 5.15 15.65
C ALA A 119 -6.64 5.10 15.29
N ALA A 120 -7.10 5.96 14.38
CA ALA A 120 -8.48 5.97 13.91
C ALA A 120 -8.83 4.70 13.10
N MET A 121 -7.92 4.16 12.30
CA MET A 121 -8.11 2.92 11.54
C MET A 121 -8.36 1.70 12.45
N ARG A 122 -7.89 1.73 13.69
CA ARG A 122 -8.07 0.63 14.64
C ARG A 122 -9.49 0.54 15.21
N SER A 123 -10.27 1.62 15.14
CA SER A 123 -11.60 1.70 15.78
C SER A 123 -12.74 2.05 14.82
N ALA A 124 -12.43 2.63 13.65
CA ALA A 124 -13.46 2.99 12.68
C ALA A 124 -13.84 1.79 11.79
N GLY A 125 -15.09 1.77 11.29
CA GLY A 125 -15.55 0.73 10.36
C GLY A 125 -15.16 0.99 8.91
N ALA A 126 -14.97 2.27 8.54
CA ALA A 126 -14.61 2.68 7.18
C ALA A 126 -13.86 4.01 7.20
N MET A 127 -13.16 4.28 6.09
CA MET A 127 -12.55 5.58 5.80
C MET A 127 -12.77 5.96 4.34
N SER A 128 -12.75 7.26 4.05
CA SER A 128 -12.82 7.76 2.66
C SER A 128 -11.91 8.95 2.44
N VAL A 129 -11.26 8.99 1.29
CA VAL A 129 -10.49 10.13 0.80
C VAL A 129 -11.28 10.82 -0.29
N SER A 130 -11.54 12.11 -0.13
CA SER A 130 -12.23 12.97 -1.08
C SER A 130 -11.30 14.05 -1.60
N ALA A 131 -11.33 14.30 -2.92
CA ALA A 131 -10.52 15.30 -3.59
C ALA A 131 -11.18 15.79 -4.90
N ARG A 132 -10.51 16.69 -5.62
CA ARG A 132 -10.86 17.08 -7.01
C ARG A 132 -9.85 16.47 -7.98
N ASP A 133 -10.38 15.94 -9.10
CA ASP A 133 -9.53 15.44 -10.19
C ASP A 133 -8.97 16.60 -11.04
N ALA A 134 -8.04 16.26 -11.95
CA ALA A 134 -7.37 17.23 -12.83
C ALA A 134 -8.33 18.11 -13.67
N SER A 135 -9.59 17.69 -13.84
CA SER A 135 -10.64 18.47 -14.49
C SER A 135 -11.54 19.25 -13.52
N GLY A 136 -11.19 19.28 -12.22
CA GLY A 136 -11.93 19.99 -11.18
C GLY A 136 -13.16 19.25 -10.63
N ARG A 137 -13.44 18.03 -11.09
CA ARG A 137 -14.59 17.24 -10.65
C ARG A 137 -14.27 16.54 -9.32
N GLY A 138 -15.23 16.58 -8.39
CA GLY A 138 -15.12 15.86 -7.13
C GLY A 138 -15.12 14.34 -7.31
N PHE A 139 -14.28 13.64 -6.57
CA PHE A 139 -14.28 12.18 -6.47
C PHE A 139 -13.95 11.72 -5.05
N SER A 140 -14.27 10.48 -4.75
CA SER A 140 -13.95 9.84 -3.46
C SER A 140 -13.58 8.38 -3.66
N ASN A 141 -12.68 7.89 -2.82
CA ASN A 141 -12.37 6.47 -2.67
C ASN A 141 -12.62 6.06 -1.23
N THR A 142 -13.22 4.89 -1.03
CA THR A 142 -13.62 4.37 0.29
C THR A 142 -12.97 3.03 0.54
N TRP A 143 -12.57 2.77 1.77
CA TRP A 143 -12.01 1.50 2.24
C TRP A 143 -12.81 1.01 3.45
N ASP A 144 -13.14 -0.26 3.45
CA ASP A 144 -13.57 -0.98 4.64
C ASP A 144 -12.36 -1.19 5.56
N LEU A 145 -12.53 -1.02 6.87
CA LEU A 145 -11.46 -1.16 7.84
C LEU A 145 -11.51 -2.48 8.62
N GLN A 146 -12.43 -3.39 8.26
CA GLN A 146 -12.47 -4.71 8.87
C GLN A 146 -11.15 -5.45 8.60
N GLY A 147 -10.43 -5.79 9.67
CA GLY A 147 -9.13 -6.45 9.62
C GLY A 147 -7.93 -5.50 9.51
N ALA A 148 -8.12 -4.20 9.32
CA ALA A 148 -7.04 -3.23 9.20
C ALA A 148 -6.10 -3.26 10.42
N ALA A 149 -6.64 -3.23 11.63
CA ALA A 149 -5.85 -3.26 12.88
C ALA A 149 -4.93 -4.49 12.93
N THR A 150 -5.47 -5.67 12.64
CA THR A 150 -4.71 -6.93 12.67
C THR A 150 -3.64 -6.99 11.57
N ALA A 151 -3.95 -6.50 10.36
CA ALA A 151 -2.97 -6.42 9.26
C ALA A 151 -1.82 -5.45 9.60
N ILE A 152 -2.14 -4.30 10.20
CA ILE A 152 -1.16 -3.32 10.69
C ILE A 152 -0.24 -3.93 11.75
N ASP A 153 -0.79 -4.70 12.70
CA ASP A 153 -0.01 -5.38 13.73
C ASP A 153 0.89 -6.47 13.12
N ALA A 154 0.36 -7.28 12.19
CA ALA A 154 1.13 -8.30 11.49
C ALA A 154 2.31 -7.69 10.71
N ALA A 155 2.10 -6.58 10.00
CA ALA A 155 3.17 -5.87 9.30
C ALA A 155 4.21 -5.28 10.28
N THR A 156 3.77 -4.72 11.41
CA THR A 156 4.65 -4.15 12.44
C THR A 156 5.57 -5.23 13.03
N VAL A 157 5.01 -6.38 13.41
CA VAL A 157 5.75 -7.51 13.96
C VAL A 157 6.67 -8.12 12.90
N GLY A 158 6.18 -8.30 11.67
CA GLY A 158 6.95 -8.83 10.54
C GLY A 158 8.21 -8.02 10.24
N CYS A 159 8.18 -6.69 10.47
CA CYS A 159 9.33 -5.81 10.28
C CYS A 159 10.32 -5.80 11.46
N ALA A 160 9.98 -6.33 12.60
CA ALA A 160 10.90 -6.35 13.75
C ALA A 160 12.19 -7.13 13.46
N SER A 161 12.15 -8.10 12.55
CA SER A 161 13.30 -8.91 12.11
C SER A 161 14.13 -8.32 10.97
N LEU A 162 13.70 -7.21 10.35
CA LEU A 162 14.36 -6.57 9.19
C LEU A 162 15.27 -5.40 9.59
N ARG A 163 15.96 -5.47 10.72
CA ARG A 163 16.86 -4.41 11.22
C ARG A 163 18.20 -4.40 10.49
#